data_71aeb4ec9b8aa2666999e4c7071670c8
#
_entry.id   71aeb4ec9b8aa2666999e4c7071670c8
#
_cell.length_a   1.000
_cell.length_b   1.000
_cell.length_c   1.000
_cell.angle_alpha   90.00
_cell.angle_beta   90.00
_cell.angle_gamma   90.00
#
_symmetry.space_group_name_H-M   'P 1'
#
loop_
_entity.id
_entity.type
_entity.pdbx_description
1 polymer ?
#
loop_
_entity_poly.entity_id
_entity_poly.type
_entity_poly.pdbx_seq_one_letter_code
_entity_poly.pdbx_strand_id
1 'polypeptide(L)'
;MIVPVQLSTLPVTPWKNGAGETREIVCVPSPDAPFLWRASIATLQNDGPFSCFPGVDRVITLLAGQPLRLKGEAIDHALTLWQPWAFAGEWPLRSEGIREPGLDFNIMTQRNRAAAEVRVVDDIQTPGDEGVAWVLQGRWQLGERQCEAQSGIFWHQQTPGELAPLTTDALLLVTTIVRR
;
A
#
# COMPACT_ATOMS: atom_id res chain seq x y z
N MET A 1 8.31 16.63 4.38
CA MET A 1 8.36 16.42 2.91
C MET A 1 7.04 15.82 2.46
N ILE A 2 6.39 16.45 1.50
CA ILE A 2 5.14 15.98 0.89
C ILE A 2 5.39 15.82 -0.61
N VAL A 3 5.18 14.61 -1.15
CA VAL A 3 5.54 14.25 -2.52
C VAL A 3 4.33 13.69 -3.26
N PRO A 4 3.95 14.27 -4.40
CA PRO A 4 2.92 13.70 -5.25
C PRO A 4 3.44 12.44 -5.95
N VAL A 5 2.55 11.47 -6.12
CA VAL A 5 2.84 10.22 -6.81
C VAL A 5 1.73 9.88 -7.80
N GLN A 6 2.12 9.27 -8.91
CA GLN A 6 1.20 8.84 -9.95
C GLN A 6 1.65 7.47 -10.46
N LEU A 7 0.72 6.55 -10.63
CA LEU A 7 1.03 5.17 -11.00
C LEU A 7 1.91 5.07 -12.25
N SER A 8 1.60 5.86 -13.29
CA SER A 8 2.29 5.83 -14.58
C SER A 8 3.74 6.30 -14.53
N THR A 9 4.14 7.05 -13.49
CA THR A 9 5.50 7.62 -13.37
C THR A 9 6.35 6.93 -12.31
N LEU A 10 5.79 5.99 -11.55
CA LEU A 10 6.56 5.24 -10.56
C LEU A 10 7.53 4.26 -11.23
N PRO A 11 8.77 4.13 -10.73
CA PRO A 11 9.75 3.21 -11.28
C PRO A 11 9.30 1.74 -11.09
N VAL A 12 9.51 0.92 -12.11
CA VAL A 12 9.08 -0.48 -12.15
C VAL A 12 10.28 -1.39 -11.92
N THR A 13 10.16 -2.34 -11.00
CA THR A 13 11.12 -3.42 -10.77
C THR A 13 10.43 -4.77 -10.99
N PRO A 14 10.79 -5.52 -12.05
CA PRO A 14 10.26 -6.87 -12.28
C PRO A 14 10.71 -7.84 -11.19
N TRP A 15 9.83 -8.77 -10.80
CA TRP A 15 10.21 -9.85 -9.89
C TRP A 15 11.05 -10.91 -10.63
N LYS A 16 12.02 -11.48 -9.91
CA LYS A 16 12.93 -12.50 -10.47
C LYS A 16 12.20 -13.76 -10.94
N ASN A 17 11.08 -14.11 -10.28
CA ASN A 17 10.28 -15.30 -10.62
C ASN A 17 9.27 -15.07 -11.76
N GLY A 18 9.16 -13.85 -12.30
CA GLY A 18 8.22 -13.51 -13.36
C GLY A 18 6.74 -13.43 -12.93
N ALA A 19 6.43 -13.55 -11.63
CA ALA A 19 5.06 -13.56 -11.14
C ALA A 19 4.44 -12.15 -11.00
N GLY A 20 5.24 -11.09 -11.17
CA GLY A 20 4.78 -9.71 -11.07
C GLY A 20 5.90 -8.69 -11.14
N GLU A 21 5.54 -7.47 -10.82
CA GLU A 21 6.45 -6.32 -10.75
C GLU A 21 6.03 -5.38 -9.61
N THR A 22 6.97 -4.59 -9.11
CA THR A 22 6.75 -3.64 -8.03
C THR A 22 7.06 -2.22 -8.49
N ARG A 23 6.18 -1.30 -8.14
CA ARG A 23 6.39 0.15 -8.24
C ARG A 23 6.54 0.72 -6.84
N GLU A 24 7.73 1.18 -6.50
CA GLU A 24 8.00 1.76 -5.19
C GLU A 24 7.45 3.18 -5.10
N ILE A 25 6.64 3.45 -4.08
CA ILE A 25 6.16 4.81 -3.76
C ILE A 25 7.21 5.52 -2.91
N VAL A 26 7.61 4.89 -1.81
CA VAL A 26 8.57 5.44 -0.85
C VAL A 26 9.24 4.33 -0.07
N CYS A 27 10.50 4.53 0.25
CA CYS A 27 11.26 3.70 1.16
C CYS A 27 11.97 4.60 2.17
N VAL A 28 11.46 4.64 3.40
CA VAL A 28 12.07 5.44 4.47
C VAL A 28 13.17 4.63 5.12
N PRO A 29 14.41 5.13 5.16
CA PRO A 29 15.56 4.36 5.64
C PRO A 29 15.51 4.13 7.14
N SER A 30 16.21 3.08 7.57
CA SER A 30 16.51 2.77 8.96
C SER A 30 18.03 2.63 9.14
N PRO A 31 18.60 3.03 10.30
CA PRO A 31 20.04 2.92 10.53
C PRO A 31 20.56 1.47 10.54
N ASP A 32 19.73 0.51 10.92
CA ASP A 32 20.08 -0.87 11.22
C ASP A 32 19.21 -1.93 10.54
N ALA A 33 18.37 -1.49 9.59
CA ALA A 33 17.52 -2.37 8.81
C ALA A 33 17.40 -1.82 7.37
N PRO A 34 16.95 -2.62 6.39
CA PRO A 34 16.80 -2.16 5.01
C PRO A 34 15.87 -0.95 4.85
N PHE A 35 14.88 -0.82 5.73
CA PHE A 35 13.96 0.32 5.76
C PHE A 35 13.29 0.41 7.15
N LEU A 36 12.78 1.59 7.49
CA LEU A 36 11.88 1.79 8.63
C LEU A 36 10.44 1.43 8.24
N TRP A 37 9.99 2.00 7.13
CA TRP A 37 8.75 1.64 6.47
C TRP A 37 8.85 1.86 4.95
N ARG A 38 8.06 1.13 4.22
CA ARG A 38 8.07 1.14 2.75
C ARG A 38 6.66 0.99 2.21
N ALA A 39 6.30 1.79 1.22
CA ALA A 39 5.05 1.66 0.47
C ALA A 39 5.33 1.38 -1.00
N SER A 40 4.58 0.48 -1.59
CA SER A 40 4.70 0.11 -2.99
C SER A 40 3.38 -0.38 -3.57
N ILE A 41 3.27 -0.34 -4.89
CA ILE A 41 2.19 -0.96 -5.65
C ILE A 41 2.78 -2.11 -6.47
N ALA A 42 2.22 -3.30 -6.31
CA ALA A 42 2.61 -4.47 -7.09
C ALA A 42 1.57 -4.79 -8.16
N THR A 43 2.04 -5.21 -9.32
CA THR A 43 1.23 -5.87 -10.33
C THR A 43 1.38 -7.37 -10.15
N LEU A 44 0.28 -8.05 -9.83
CA LEU A 44 0.22 -9.50 -9.70
C LEU A 44 -0.20 -10.07 -11.06
N GLN A 45 0.71 -10.76 -11.75
CA GLN A 45 0.48 -11.30 -13.09
C GLN A 45 0.16 -12.80 -13.07
N ASN A 46 0.81 -13.55 -12.19
CA ASN A 46 0.67 -14.99 -12.07
C ASN A 46 0.70 -15.41 -10.60
N ASP A 47 0.12 -16.56 -10.30
CA ASP A 47 0.25 -17.19 -8.99
C ASP A 47 1.72 -17.43 -8.65
N GLY A 48 2.08 -17.22 -7.40
CA GLY A 48 3.45 -17.42 -6.97
C GLY A 48 3.68 -17.08 -5.50
N PRO A 49 4.87 -17.42 -4.99
CA PRO A 49 5.23 -17.12 -3.61
C PRO A 49 5.48 -15.62 -3.39
N PHE A 50 5.13 -15.15 -2.19
CA PHE A 50 5.51 -13.84 -1.70
C PHE A 50 6.88 -13.92 -1.03
N SER A 51 7.67 -12.86 -1.17
CA SER A 51 8.95 -12.73 -0.45
C SER A 51 8.72 -12.70 1.06
N CYS A 52 9.62 -13.36 1.78
CA CYS A 52 9.62 -13.38 3.24
C CYS A 52 10.41 -12.19 3.79
N PHE A 53 9.82 -11.49 4.77
CA PHE A 53 10.44 -10.33 5.43
C PHE A 53 10.39 -10.52 6.96
N PRO A 54 11.40 -11.19 7.56
CA PRO A 54 11.45 -11.38 9.01
C PRO A 54 11.45 -10.05 9.78
N GLY A 55 10.66 -9.97 10.86
CA GLY A 55 10.56 -8.79 11.70
C GLY A 55 9.75 -7.62 11.11
N VAL A 56 9.10 -7.84 9.99
CA VAL A 56 8.30 -6.84 9.27
C VAL A 56 6.83 -7.17 9.38
N ASP A 57 6.02 -6.18 9.74
CA ASP A 57 4.57 -6.24 9.59
C ASP A 57 4.16 -5.67 8.23
N ARG A 58 3.19 -6.30 7.60
CA ARG A 58 2.70 -5.93 6.27
C ARG A 58 1.20 -5.73 6.27
N VAL A 59 0.73 -4.79 5.45
CA VAL A 59 -0.69 -4.68 5.10
C VAL A 59 -0.81 -4.63 3.59
N ILE A 60 -1.62 -5.51 3.03
CA ILE A 60 -1.90 -5.59 1.59
C ILE A 60 -3.34 -5.17 1.32
N THR A 61 -3.55 -4.42 0.24
CA THR A 61 -4.89 -4.00 -0.20
C THR A 61 -4.98 -4.14 -1.71
N LEU A 62 -5.95 -4.92 -2.19
CA LEU A 62 -6.20 -5.05 -3.62
C LEU A 62 -6.78 -3.74 -4.16
N LEU A 63 -6.09 -3.12 -5.12
CA LEU A 63 -6.49 -1.86 -5.74
C LEU A 63 -7.33 -2.06 -7.00
N ALA A 64 -7.03 -3.10 -7.76
CA ALA A 64 -7.73 -3.44 -9.00
C ALA A 64 -7.55 -4.93 -9.33
N GLY A 65 -8.49 -5.50 -10.07
CA GLY A 65 -8.48 -6.90 -10.47
C GLY A 65 -9.51 -7.74 -9.73
N GLN A 66 -9.50 -9.03 -10.05
CA GLN A 66 -10.41 -10.00 -9.45
C GLN A 66 -9.90 -10.45 -8.06
N PRO A 67 -10.80 -10.84 -7.15
CA PRO A 67 -10.40 -11.44 -5.89
C PRO A 67 -9.47 -12.64 -6.10
N LEU A 68 -8.49 -12.77 -5.22
CA LEU A 68 -7.54 -13.88 -5.20
C LEU A 68 -7.38 -14.40 -3.78
N ARG A 69 -6.71 -15.54 -3.64
CA ARG A 69 -6.46 -16.11 -2.32
C ARG A 69 -4.97 -15.99 -1.97
N LEU A 70 -4.73 -15.64 -0.70
CA LEU A 70 -3.39 -15.69 -0.12
C LEU A 70 -3.36 -16.91 0.81
N LYS A 71 -2.52 -17.86 0.46
CA LYS A 71 -2.42 -19.15 1.14
C LYS A 71 -1.08 -19.36 1.80
N GLY A 72 -1.13 -19.94 2.98
CA GLY A 72 0.00 -20.44 3.77
C GLY A 72 -0.38 -21.74 4.46
N GLU A 73 0.46 -22.21 5.38
CA GLU A 73 0.25 -23.47 6.08
C GLU A 73 -1.11 -23.52 6.83
N ALA A 74 -1.42 -22.46 7.58
CA ALA A 74 -2.66 -22.32 8.33
C ALA A 74 -3.47 -21.10 7.89
N ILE A 75 -3.18 -20.56 6.70
CA ILE A 75 -3.76 -19.30 6.19
C ILE A 75 -4.42 -19.57 4.85
N ASP A 76 -5.67 -19.13 4.74
CA ASP A 76 -6.42 -19.13 3.50
C ASP A 76 -7.31 -17.89 3.49
N HIS A 77 -6.74 -16.75 3.05
CA HIS A 77 -7.40 -15.46 3.05
C HIS A 77 -7.87 -15.07 1.66
N ALA A 78 -9.14 -14.70 1.52
CA ALA A 78 -9.65 -14.10 0.30
C ALA A 78 -9.31 -12.62 0.28
N LEU A 79 -8.39 -12.21 -0.59
CA LEU A 79 -8.07 -10.82 -0.82
C LEU A 79 -9.08 -10.22 -1.80
N THR A 80 -9.89 -9.28 -1.32
CA THR A 80 -10.97 -8.65 -2.07
C THR A 80 -10.71 -7.17 -2.27
N LEU A 81 -11.36 -6.59 -3.28
CA LEU A 81 -11.12 -5.19 -3.68
C LEU A 81 -11.31 -4.23 -2.50
N TRP A 82 -10.31 -3.36 -2.28
CA TRP A 82 -10.29 -2.27 -1.31
C TRP A 82 -10.47 -2.69 0.15
N GLN A 83 -10.11 -3.91 0.48
CA GLN A 83 -10.15 -4.42 1.86
C GLN A 83 -8.73 -4.70 2.38
N PRO A 84 -8.19 -3.83 3.24
CA PRO A 84 -6.86 -4.04 3.82
C PRO A 84 -6.80 -5.33 4.65
N TRP A 85 -5.69 -6.05 4.52
CA TRP A 85 -5.41 -7.23 5.31
C TRP A 85 -3.98 -7.20 5.85
N ALA A 86 -3.86 -7.32 7.17
CA ALA A 86 -2.58 -7.29 7.88
C ALA A 86 -2.04 -8.70 8.10
N PHE A 87 -0.73 -8.88 7.91
CA PHE A 87 -0.05 -10.15 8.14
C PHE A 87 1.43 -9.95 8.50
N ALA A 88 2.01 -10.96 9.15
CA ALA A 88 3.44 -10.95 9.46
C ALA A 88 4.27 -11.25 8.21
N GLY A 89 5.30 -10.44 7.96
CA GLY A 89 6.14 -10.56 6.76
C GLY A 89 6.94 -11.85 6.67
N GLU A 90 7.20 -12.53 7.79
CA GLU A 90 7.82 -13.84 7.85
C GLU A 90 6.90 -15.02 7.48
N TRP A 91 5.60 -14.82 7.39
CA TRP A 91 4.69 -15.89 6.98
C TRP A 91 4.95 -16.31 5.53
N PRO A 92 5.18 -17.59 5.26
CA PRO A 92 5.34 -18.08 3.90
C PRO A 92 3.99 -18.13 3.20
N LEU A 93 3.69 -17.08 2.44
CA LEU A 93 2.44 -16.94 1.69
C LEU A 93 2.67 -17.08 0.20
N ARG A 94 1.63 -17.52 -0.49
CA ARG A 94 1.57 -17.54 -1.95
C ARG A 94 0.21 -17.04 -2.43
N SER A 95 0.17 -16.42 -3.59
CA SER A 95 -1.06 -16.07 -4.26
C SER A 95 -1.58 -17.23 -5.09
N GLU A 96 -2.90 -17.42 -5.08
CA GLU A 96 -3.61 -18.41 -5.90
C GLU A 96 -4.87 -17.79 -6.51
N GLY A 97 -5.20 -18.21 -7.73
CA GLY A 97 -6.41 -17.81 -8.42
C GLY A 97 -6.29 -16.54 -9.24
N ILE A 98 -5.08 -16.09 -9.56
CA ILE A 98 -4.86 -14.95 -10.45
C ILE A 98 -5.14 -15.39 -11.89
N ARG A 99 -6.20 -14.83 -12.49
CA ARG A 99 -6.60 -15.13 -13.87
C ARG A 99 -6.27 -14.00 -14.83
N GLU A 100 -6.17 -12.79 -14.32
CA GLU A 100 -5.80 -11.59 -15.04
C GLU A 100 -4.95 -10.70 -14.13
N PRO A 101 -4.10 -9.82 -14.68
CA PRO A 101 -3.28 -8.94 -13.87
C PRO A 101 -4.10 -8.07 -12.93
N GLY A 102 -3.67 -7.99 -11.67
CA GLY A 102 -4.25 -7.14 -10.66
C GLY A 102 -3.20 -6.21 -10.03
N LEU A 103 -3.66 -5.19 -9.33
CA LEU A 103 -2.81 -4.28 -8.58
C LEU A 103 -3.08 -4.42 -7.08
N ASP A 104 -2.04 -4.43 -6.27
CA ASP A 104 -2.15 -4.30 -4.83
C ASP A 104 -1.27 -3.18 -4.28
N PHE A 105 -1.72 -2.57 -3.20
CA PHE A 105 -0.95 -1.64 -2.38
C PHE A 105 -0.35 -2.41 -1.21
N ASN A 106 0.95 -2.25 -0.98
CA ASN A 106 1.68 -2.89 0.10
C ASN A 106 2.32 -1.84 0.99
N ILE A 107 2.10 -1.94 2.30
CA ILE A 107 2.83 -1.18 3.30
C ILE A 107 3.59 -2.15 4.19
N MET A 108 4.86 -1.87 4.44
CA MET A 108 5.75 -2.67 5.29
C MET A 108 6.36 -1.79 6.36
N THR A 109 6.37 -2.28 7.59
CA THR A 109 6.98 -1.57 8.73
C THR A 109 7.89 -2.49 9.53
N GLN A 110 9.02 -1.98 10.01
CA GLN A 110 9.82 -2.67 11.01
C GLN A 110 9.03 -2.76 12.32
N ARG A 111 8.59 -3.95 12.68
CA ARG A 111 7.63 -4.21 13.78
C ARG A 111 8.04 -3.59 15.11
N ASN A 112 9.33 -3.60 15.44
CA ASN A 112 9.85 -3.07 16.69
C ASN A 112 10.02 -1.54 16.68
N ARG A 113 9.80 -0.86 15.55
CA ARG A 113 10.08 0.58 15.39
C ARG A 113 8.91 1.39 14.87
N ALA A 114 8.02 0.77 14.14
CA ALA A 114 6.86 1.44 13.54
C ALA A 114 5.69 0.48 13.36
N ALA A 115 4.52 1.04 13.30
CA ALA A 115 3.29 0.35 12.92
C ALA A 115 2.55 1.16 11.85
N ALA A 116 1.83 0.48 10.97
CA ALA A 116 0.98 1.10 9.97
C ALA A 116 -0.49 0.72 10.21
N GLU A 117 -1.36 1.69 10.08
CA GLU A 117 -2.80 1.49 9.96
C GLU A 117 -3.22 1.88 8.55
N VAL A 118 -3.93 1.00 7.86
CA VAL A 118 -4.46 1.24 6.52
C VAL A 118 -5.97 1.21 6.57
N ARG A 119 -6.60 2.28 6.08
CA ARG A 119 -8.07 2.40 6.02
C ARG A 119 -8.52 2.88 4.64
N VAL A 120 -9.70 2.47 4.25
CA VAL A 120 -10.42 3.04 3.11
C VAL A 120 -11.52 3.95 3.64
N VAL A 121 -11.51 5.21 3.24
CA VAL A 121 -12.36 6.27 3.81
C VAL A 121 -13.04 7.07 2.72
N ASP A 122 -14.17 7.68 3.06
CA ASP A 122 -14.98 8.54 2.17
C ASP A 122 -15.24 9.94 2.77
N ASP A 123 -14.68 10.22 3.95
CA ASP A 123 -14.84 11.44 4.69
C ASP A 123 -13.50 12.18 4.94
N ILE A 124 -13.57 13.39 5.44
CA ILE A 124 -12.42 14.24 5.75
C ILE A 124 -11.49 13.55 6.75
N GLN A 125 -10.19 13.53 6.44
CA GLN A 125 -9.15 12.99 7.30
C GLN A 125 -8.15 14.08 7.71
N THR A 126 -7.68 13.99 8.96
CA THR A 126 -6.57 14.81 9.46
C THR A 126 -5.43 13.87 9.85
N PRO A 127 -4.48 13.62 8.92
CA PRO A 127 -3.41 12.65 9.15
C PRO A 127 -2.32 13.21 10.07
N GLY A 128 -1.51 12.29 10.62
CA GLY A 128 -0.26 12.63 11.31
C GLY A 128 0.84 13.08 10.36
N ASP A 129 2.08 12.97 10.80
CA ASP A 129 3.27 13.48 10.11
C ASP A 129 3.97 12.47 9.20
N GLU A 130 3.47 11.24 9.11
CA GLU A 130 3.97 10.20 8.20
C GLU A 130 2.83 9.36 7.62
N GLY A 131 2.85 9.15 6.32
CA GLY A 131 1.87 8.28 5.68
C GLY A 131 1.82 8.35 4.17
N VAL A 132 0.80 7.69 3.64
CA VAL A 132 0.48 7.65 2.20
C VAL A 132 -1.03 7.80 2.05
N ALA A 133 -1.45 8.59 1.07
CA ALA A 133 -2.84 8.66 0.62
C ALA A 133 -2.90 8.32 -0.86
N TRP A 134 -3.74 7.36 -1.22
CA TRP A 134 -3.92 6.90 -2.60
C TRP A 134 -5.39 6.94 -2.98
N VAL A 135 -5.71 7.67 -4.04
CA VAL A 135 -7.10 7.81 -4.49
C VAL A 135 -7.55 6.52 -5.18
N LEU A 136 -8.60 5.92 -4.66
CA LEU A 136 -9.23 4.73 -5.21
C LEU A 136 -10.31 5.08 -6.22
N GLN A 137 -11.09 6.13 -5.93
CA GLN A 137 -12.23 6.54 -6.72
C GLN A 137 -12.53 8.03 -6.51
N GLY A 138 -13.06 8.68 -7.54
CA GLY A 138 -13.43 10.09 -7.46
C GLY A 138 -12.25 11.03 -7.43
N ARG A 139 -12.45 12.22 -6.84
CA ARG A 139 -11.42 13.24 -6.66
C ARG A 139 -11.30 13.64 -5.21
N TRP A 140 -10.06 13.93 -4.81
CA TRP A 140 -9.69 14.34 -3.45
C TRP A 140 -8.81 15.57 -3.47
N GLN A 141 -9.01 16.44 -2.48
CA GLN A 141 -8.03 17.46 -2.10
C GLN A 141 -7.09 16.84 -1.06
N LEU A 142 -5.84 16.63 -1.44
CA LEU A 142 -4.79 16.08 -0.57
C LEU A 142 -3.79 17.19 -0.23
N GLY A 143 -4.04 17.88 0.89
CA GLY A 143 -3.33 19.10 1.19
C GLY A 143 -3.56 20.18 0.13
N GLU A 144 -2.51 20.63 -0.54
CA GLU A 144 -2.61 21.65 -1.59
C GLU A 144 -2.89 21.11 -3.00
N ARG A 145 -3.02 19.78 -3.15
CA ARG A 145 -3.17 19.14 -4.46
C ARG A 145 -4.53 18.48 -4.65
N GLN A 146 -5.05 18.57 -5.86
CA GLN A 146 -6.19 17.75 -6.28
C GLN A 146 -5.66 16.49 -6.96
N CYS A 147 -6.17 15.33 -6.52
CA CYS A 147 -5.77 14.02 -7.02
C CYS A 147 -6.99 13.22 -7.47
N GLU A 148 -6.78 12.41 -8.51
CA GLU A 148 -7.76 11.47 -9.06
C GLU A 148 -7.27 10.02 -8.83
N ALA A 149 -8.07 9.05 -9.23
CA ALA A 149 -7.71 7.64 -9.18
C ALA A 149 -6.34 7.38 -9.83
N GLN A 150 -5.59 6.42 -9.30
CA GLN A 150 -4.23 6.08 -9.69
C GLN A 150 -3.19 7.16 -9.38
N SER A 151 -3.49 8.06 -8.47
CA SER A 151 -2.58 9.07 -7.96
C SER A 151 -2.80 9.31 -6.47
N GLY A 152 -1.84 9.98 -5.85
CA GLY A 152 -1.89 10.30 -4.43
C GLY A 152 -0.69 11.11 -3.98
N ILE A 153 -0.42 11.06 -2.69
CA ILE A 153 0.75 11.66 -2.05
C ILE A 153 1.34 10.71 -1.03
N PHE A 154 2.63 10.81 -0.77
CA PHE A 154 3.19 10.38 0.50
C PHE A 154 3.80 11.57 1.25
N TRP A 155 3.90 11.45 2.56
CA TRP A 155 4.52 12.48 3.39
C TRP A 155 5.35 11.83 4.50
N HIS A 156 6.39 12.57 4.90
CA HIS A 156 7.34 12.14 5.91
C HIS A 156 7.84 13.35 6.69
N GLN A 157 7.75 13.29 8.02
CA GLN A 157 8.13 14.35 8.95
C GLN A 157 7.45 15.71 8.67
N GLN A 158 6.24 15.67 8.14
CA GLN A 158 5.45 16.85 7.82
C GLN A 158 4.00 16.44 7.58
N THR A 159 3.05 17.04 8.26
CA THR A 159 1.63 16.79 7.95
C THR A 159 1.22 17.49 6.65
N PRO A 160 0.47 16.84 5.76
CA PRO A 160 -0.04 17.46 4.54
C PRO A 160 -1.23 18.40 4.80
N GLY A 161 -1.74 18.46 6.03
CA GLY A 161 -3.00 19.11 6.34
C GLY A 161 -4.20 18.20 6.12
N GLU A 162 -5.34 18.76 5.85
CA GLU A 162 -6.58 18.04 5.66
C GLU A 162 -6.62 17.29 4.31
N LEU A 163 -7.18 16.09 4.33
CA LEU A 163 -7.50 15.29 3.14
C LEU A 163 -9.02 15.28 3.01
N ALA A 164 -9.55 15.86 1.93
CA ALA A 164 -10.99 16.08 1.78
C ALA A 164 -11.53 15.53 0.46
N PRO A 165 -12.70 14.81 0.48
CA PRO A 165 -13.35 14.38 -0.75
C PRO A 165 -13.91 15.58 -1.52
N LEU A 166 -13.78 15.56 -2.85
CA LEU A 166 -14.31 16.59 -3.76
C LEU A 166 -15.50 16.11 -4.58
N THR A 167 -15.72 14.81 -4.65
CA THR A 167 -16.85 14.18 -5.35
C THR A 167 -17.62 13.26 -4.41
N THR A 168 -18.88 12.98 -4.75
CA THR A 168 -19.76 12.15 -3.89
C THR A 168 -19.38 10.67 -3.87
N ASP A 169 -18.67 10.20 -4.90
CA ASP A 169 -18.18 8.82 -5.04
C ASP A 169 -16.74 8.64 -4.51
N ALA A 170 -16.15 9.68 -3.92
CA ALA A 170 -14.74 9.69 -3.53
C ALA A 170 -14.39 8.63 -2.49
N LEU A 171 -13.40 7.81 -2.79
CA LEU A 171 -12.79 6.85 -1.87
C LEU A 171 -11.27 7.02 -1.85
N LEU A 172 -10.70 6.98 -0.65
CA LEU A 172 -9.27 7.14 -0.39
C LEU A 172 -8.75 5.99 0.44
N LEU A 173 -7.64 5.38 -0.01
CA LEU A 173 -6.81 4.57 0.85
C LEU A 173 -5.87 5.51 1.60
N VAL A 174 -5.94 5.51 2.92
CA VAL A 174 -5.06 6.29 3.78
C VAL A 174 -4.27 5.39 4.71
N THR A 175 -2.96 5.58 4.72
CA THR A 175 -2.04 4.88 5.62
C THR A 175 -1.48 5.88 6.61
N THR A 176 -1.58 5.56 7.89
CA THR A 176 -0.95 6.31 8.98
C THR A 176 0.19 5.48 9.56
N ILE A 177 1.36 6.08 9.67
CA ILE A 177 2.54 5.45 10.29
C ILE A 177 2.71 6.03 11.68
N VAL A 178 2.87 5.15 12.66
CA VAL A 178 3.17 5.50 14.05
C VAL A 178 4.52 4.92 14.44
N ARG A 179 5.46 5.76 14.83
CA ARG A 179 6.76 5.31 15.35
C ARG A 179 6.61 4.79 16.78
N ARG A 180 7.37 3.76 17.11
CA ARG A 180 7.46 3.15 18.44
C ARG A 180 8.75 3.53 19.14
#